data_18c3d4ca033307bf993f57b18cbf42fd
#
_entry.id   18c3d4ca033307bf993f57b18cbf42fd
#
_cell.length_a   1.000
_cell.length_b   1.000
_cell.length_c   1.000
_cell.angle_alpha   90.00
_cell.angle_beta   90.00
_cell.angle_gamma   90.00
#
_symmetry.space_group_name_H-M   'P 1'
#
loop_
_entity.id
_entity.type
_entity.pdbx_description
1 polymer ?
#
loop_
_entity_poly.entity_id
_entity_poly.type
_entity_poly.pdbx_seq_one_letter_code
_entity_poly.pdbx_strand_id
1 'polypeptide(L)'
;MAVAQNTGLFAEHGLKSGANMLPLPIEENVFLPFDWGYFAFVYDTSKMATPPASLDALISAKEDIKIAIQDPRTSTPGLGLLLWMKSVYGDDAAAKWQQLQPKILTVTKGWWDAYSLFLEGEADMVLSYTTSPAYHIIAENKNNYAAADFAEGHYVQIELAAMLKSAPQPELARQFLSFMHQQGFQSVIPTTNWMYPVTKTKLPEGFDGLVQPAKSFLFSPDEVAKNQKNWISEWVQSSK
;
A
#
# COMPACT_ATOMS: atom_id res chain seq x y z
N MET A 1 11.49 5.65 1.82
CA MET A 1 12.56 5.56 2.83
C MET A 1 13.89 6.06 2.30
N ALA A 2 14.57 5.45 1.35
CA ALA A 2 15.92 5.84 0.91
C ALA A 2 16.05 7.31 0.43
N VAL A 3 15.07 7.86 -0.29
CA VAL A 3 15.08 9.29 -0.68
C VAL A 3 15.11 10.19 0.55
N ALA A 4 14.33 9.87 1.58
CA ALA A 4 14.33 10.63 2.84
C ALA A 4 15.65 10.45 3.61
N GLN A 5 16.16 9.22 3.66
CA GLN A 5 17.43 8.90 4.30
C GLN A 5 18.61 9.69 3.71
N ASN A 6 18.66 9.79 2.38
CA ASN A 6 19.71 10.53 1.65
C ASN A 6 19.66 12.05 1.87
N THR A 7 18.58 12.61 2.44
CA THR A 7 18.55 14.04 2.82
C THR A 7 19.47 14.36 3.99
N GLY A 8 19.82 13.37 4.81
CA GLY A 8 20.61 13.55 6.02
C GLY A 8 19.87 14.30 7.15
N LEU A 9 18.57 14.55 7.01
CA LEU A 9 17.76 15.36 7.94
C LEU A 9 17.32 14.59 9.20
N PHE A 10 17.30 13.25 9.14
CA PHE A 10 16.76 12.40 10.18
C PHE A 10 17.85 11.88 11.12
N ALA A 11 17.51 11.73 12.39
CA ALA A 11 18.39 11.22 13.44
C ALA A 11 18.08 9.75 13.73
N GLU A 12 19.09 9.01 14.18
CA GLU A 12 18.87 7.69 14.76
C GLU A 12 18.05 7.81 16.05
N HIS A 13 17.00 7.00 16.18
CA HIS A 13 16.13 7.04 17.34
C HIS A 13 16.65 6.21 18.52
N GLY A 14 17.54 5.24 18.28
CA GLY A 14 18.15 4.40 19.32
C GLY A 14 17.16 3.49 20.07
N LEU A 15 15.96 3.30 19.54
CA LEU A 15 14.96 2.40 20.12
C LEU A 15 15.22 0.97 19.66
N LYS A 16 14.92 -0.01 20.52
CA LYS A 16 14.85 -1.40 20.09
C LYS A 16 13.56 -1.61 19.31
N SER A 17 13.65 -2.32 18.18
CA SER A 17 12.48 -2.65 17.40
C SER A 17 11.48 -3.46 18.22
N GLY A 18 10.21 -3.03 18.17
CA GLY A 18 9.05 -3.81 18.60
C GLY A 18 8.22 -4.33 17.44
N ALA A 19 8.62 -4.04 16.20
CA ALA A 19 7.88 -4.37 14.98
C ALA A 19 8.05 -5.83 14.59
N ASN A 20 7.38 -6.73 15.32
CA ASN A 20 7.47 -8.18 15.13
C ASN A 20 6.32 -8.78 14.29
N MET A 21 5.41 -7.94 13.78
CA MET A 21 4.27 -8.34 12.95
C MET A 21 4.43 -7.95 11.48
N LEU A 22 5.57 -7.38 11.08
CA LEU A 22 5.84 -7.09 9.67
C LEU A 22 6.01 -8.39 8.86
N PRO A 23 5.46 -8.45 7.63
CA PRO A 23 5.60 -9.63 6.77
C PRO A 23 7.02 -9.83 6.24
N LEU A 24 7.82 -8.75 6.21
CA LEU A 24 9.22 -8.73 5.79
C LEU A 24 10.03 -7.85 6.73
N PRO A 25 11.28 -8.23 7.06
CA PRO A 25 12.13 -7.42 7.91
C PRO A 25 12.58 -6.14 7.20
N ILE A 26 12.69 -5.04 7.95
CA ILE A 26 13.29 -3.78 7.49
C ILE A 26 14.32 -3.29 8.51
N GLU A 27 15.28 -2.48 8.05
CA GLU A 27 16.18 -1.76 8.95
C GLU A 27 15.46 -0.61 9.63
N GLU A 28 15.61 -0.48 10.95
CA GLU A 28 14.80 0.41 11.79
C GLU A 28 15.63 1.43 12.58
N ASN A 29 16.84 1.77 12.15
CA ASN A 29 17.71 2.66 12.94
C ASN A 29 17.24 4.11 12.96
N VAL A 30 16.69 4.58 11.85
CA VAL A 30 16.27 5.97 11.62
C VAL A 30 14.77 6.08 11.42
N PHE A 31 14.17 5.12 10.71
CA PHE A 31 12.77 5.09 10.35
C PHE A 31 12.07 3.98 11.11
N LEU A 32 11.17 4.35 12.02
CA LEU A 32 10.41 3.43 12.85
C LEU A 32 9.11 3.05 12.16
N PRO A 33 8.85 1.78 11.82
CA PRO A 33 7.56 1.36 11.28
C PRO A 33 6.48 1.45 12.36
N PHE A 34 5.27 1.87 12.00
CA PHE A 34 4.17 1.92 12.97
C PHE A 34 2.89 1.24 12.50
N ASP A 35 2.71 1.05 11.20
CA ASP A 35 1.68 0.21 10.62
C ASP A 35 2.10 -0.32 9.25
N TRP A 36 1.27 -1.22 8.68
CA TRP A 36 1.55 -1.84 7.41
C TRP A 36 0.30 -2.44 6.76
N GLY A 37 0.38 -2.72 5.48
CA GLY A 37 -0.64 -3.42 4.71
C GLY A 37 -0.10 -3.88 3.36
N TYR A 38 -0.98 -4.48 2.55
CA TYR A 38 -0.66 -4.81 1.16
C TYR A 38 -1.49 -3.97 0.21
N PHE A 39 -0.91 -3.51 -0.89
CA PHE A 39 -1.71 -2.96 -1.98
C PHE A 39 -2.56 -4.05 -2.61
N ALA A 40 -3.79 -3.71 -2.94
CA ALA A 40 -4.72 -4.60 -3.62
C ALA A 40 -5.74 -3.79 -4.43
N PHE A 41 -6.35 -4.43 -5.42
CA PHE A 41 -7.55 -3.91 -6.04
C PHE A 41 -8.77 -4.31 -5.21
N VAL A 42 -9.56 -3.31 -4.80
CA VAL A 42 -10.82 -3.48 -4.08
C VAL A 42 -11.97 -3.46 -5.07
N TYR A 43 -12.97 -4.30 -4.86
CA TYR A 43 -14.14 -4.45 -5.73
C TYR A 43 -15.43 -4.66 -4.91
N ASP A 44 -16.58 -4.47 -5.54
CA ASP A 44 -17.90 -4.73 -4.95
C ASP A 44 -18.37 -6.13 -5.34
N THR A 45 -18.50 -7.03 -4.37
CA THR A 45 -18.91 -8.43 -4.57
C THR A 45 -20.36 -8.56 -5.06
N SER A 46 -21.18 -7.54 -4.88
CA SER A 46 -22.55 -7.52 -5.41
C SER A 46 -22.59 -7.24 -6.92
N LYS A 47 -21.52 -6.61 -7.46
CA LYS A 47 -21.40 -6.29 -8.88
C LYS A 47 -20.47 -7.26 -9.62
N MET A 48 -19.43 -7.74 -8.93
CA MET A 48 -18.41 -8.63 -9.49
C MET A 48 -18.28 -9.89 -8.61
N ALA A 49 -18.91 -10.99 -9.00
CA ALA A 49 -18.89 -12.23 -8.21
C ALA A 49 -17.50 -12.91 -8.20
N THR A 50 -16.73 -12.75 -9.27
CA THR A 50 -15.40 -13.35 -9.43
C THR A 50 -14.45 -12.29 -9.97
N PRO A 51 -13.58 -11.71 -9.13
CA PRO A 51 -12.57 -10.78 -9.60
C PRO A 51 -11.45 -11.49 -10.35
N PRO A 52 -10.66 -10.79 -11.17
CA PRO A 52 -9.41 -11.32 -11.69
C PRO A 52 -8.52 -11.83 -10.54
N ALA A 53 -7.97 -13.04 -10.71
CA ALA A 53 -7.16 -13.72 -9.70
C ALA A 53 -5.65 -13.43 -9.85
N SER A 54 -5.25 -12.52 -10.75
CA SER A 54 -3.86 -12.14 -11.00
C SER A 54 -3.80 -10.84 -11.80
N LEU A 55 -2.63 -10.19 -11.83
CA LEU A 55 -2.38 -9.05 -12.72
C LEU A 55 -2.56 -9.45 -14.19
N ASP A 56 -2.05 -10.62 -14.58
CA ASP A 56 -2.24 -11.12 -15.96
C ASP A 56 -3.72 -11.40 -16.28
N ALA A 57 -4.49 -11.92 -15.32
CA ALA A 57 -5.93 -12.13 -15.50
C ALA A 57 -6.67 -10.79 -15.65
N LEU A 58 -6.29 -9.76 -14.87
CA LEU A 58 -6.86 -8.41 -15.00
C LEU A 58 -6.53 -7.79 -16.37
N ILE A 59 -5.27 -7.88 -16.80
CA ILE A 59 -4.80 -7.35 -18.09
C ILE A 59 -5.53 -8.04 -19.25
N SER A 60 -5.69 -9.35 -19.20
CA SER A 60 -6.26 -10.17 -20.27
C SER A 60 -7.77 -10.39 -20.18
N ALA A 61 -8.42 -9.81 -19.15
CA ALA A 61 -9.87 -9.94 -18.98
C ALA A 61 -10.62 -9.50 -20.25
N LYS A 62 -11.56 -10.34 -20.71
CA LYS A 62 -12.40 -10.03 -21.86
C LYS A 62 -13.51 -9.05 -21.52
N GLU A 63 -13.94 -9.08 -20.27
CA GLU A 63 -14.92 -8.16 -19.70
C GLU A 63 -14.35 -6.74 -19.73
N ASP A 64 -15.20 -5.74 -19.93
CA ASP A 64 -14.82 -4.34 -19.93
C ASP A 64 -14.66 -3.82 -18.47
N ILE A 65 -13.71 -4.43 -17.74
CA ILE A 65 -13.40 -4.03 -16.36
C ILE A 65 -12.72 -2.65 -16.38
N LYS A 66 -13.24 -1.72 -15.61
CA LYS A 66 -12.69 -0.37 -15.43
C LYS A 66 -12.04 -0.25 -14.05
N ILE A 67 -10.78 0.13 -14.02
CA ILE A 67 -10.03 0.34 -12.80
C ILE A 67 -9.70 1.82 -12.59
N ALA A 68 -9.80 2.28 -11.34
CA ALA A 68 -9.27 3.57 -10.93
C ALA A 68 -7.95 3.36 -10.18
N ILE A 69 -6.91 4.05 -10.63
CA ILE A 69 -5.58 4.01 -10.02
C ILE A 69 -5.07 5.42 -9.69
N GLN A 70 -3.94 5.51 -9.01
CA GLN A 70 -3.33 6.78 -8.66
C GLN A 70 -2.00 6.98 -9.39
N ASP A 71 -1.64 8.25 -9.56
CA ASP A 71 -0.39 8.66 -10.19
C ASP A 71 0.81 8.33 -9.28
N PRO A 72 1.80 7.55 -9.76
CA PRO A 72 2.98 7.16 -8.97
C PRO A 72 3.88 8.34 -8.59
N ARG A 73 3.68 9.52 -9.19
CA ARG A 73 4.44 10.74 -8.90
C ARG A 73 3.91 11.51 -7.70
N THR A 74 2.64 11.29 -7.34
CA THR A 74 1.92 12.10 -6.34
C THR A 74 1.26 11.29 -5.24
N SER A 75 1.13 9.97 -5.41
CA SER A 75 0.41 9.10 -4.49
C SER A 75 1.22 7.86 -4.12
N THR A 76 1.23 7.50 -2.83
CA THR A 76 1.87 6.29 -2.33
C THR A 76 1.26 5.01 -2.94
N PRO A 77 -0.07 4.82 -3.01
CA PRO A 77 -0.63 3.66 -3.72
C PRO A 77 -0.25 3.61 -5.19
N GLY A 78 -0.23 4.72 -5.90
CA GLY A 78 0.23 4.77 -7.29
C GLY A 78 1.69 4.32 -7.45
N LEU A 79 2.58 4.80 -6.57
CA LEU A 79 3.96 4.31 -6.52
C LEU A 79 4.00 2.82 -6.15
N GLY A 80 3.17 2.39 -5.20
CA GLY A 80 3.05 0.99 -4.81
C GLY A 80 2.69 0.08 -5.97
N LEU A 81 1.72 0.47 -6.81
CA LEU A 81 1.36 -0.30 -8.00
C LEU A 81 2.51 -0.34 -9.02
N LEU A 82 3.22 0.78 -9.22
CA LEU A 82 4.39 0.81 -10.07
C LEU A 82 5.44 -0.21 -9.62
N LEU A 83 5.75 -0.22 -8.32
CA LEU A 83 6.71 -1.15 -7.72
C LEU A 83 6.20 -2.60 -7.77
N TRP A 84 4.91 -2.81 -7.58
CA TRP A 84 4.29 -4.13 -7.70
C TRP A 84 4.42 -4.69 -9.12
N MET A 85 4.08 -3.91 -10.13
CA MET A 85 4.27 -4.28 -11.55
C MET A 85 5.74 -4.58 -11.86
N LYS A 86 6.67 -3.78 -11.36
CA LYS A 86 8.12 -4.05 -11.52
C LYS A 86 8.57 -5.32 -10.80
N SER A 87 8.01 -5.61 -9.62
CA SER A 87 8.33 -6.83 -8.87
C SER A 87 7.86 -8.11 -9.56
N VAL A 88 6.73 -8.04 -10.28
CA VAL A 88 6.16 -9.18 -10.98
C VAL A 88 6.79 -9.37 -12.36
N TYR A 89 6.96 -8.28 -13.12
CA TYR A 89 7.29 -8.35 -14.55
C TYR A 89 8.71 -7.90 -14.90
N GLY A 90 9.44 -7.30 -13.96
CA GLY A 90 10.81 -6.85 -14.23
C GLY A 90 10.89 -5.93 -15.45
N ASP A 91 11.68 -6.31 -16.45
CA ASP A 91 11.87 -5.52 -17.68
C ASP A 91 10.66 -5.51 -18.60
N ASP A 92 9.74 -6.47 -18.47
CA ASP A 92 8.50 -6.55 -19.24
C ASP A 92 7.40 -5.61 -18.71
N ALA A 93 7.61 -4.92 -17.59
CA ALA A 93 6.62 -4.07 -16.95
C ALA A 93 6.07 -2.97 -17.90
N ALA A 94 6.90 -2.39 -18.76
CA ALA A 94 6.47 -1.40 -19.74
C ALA A 94 5.40 -1.96 -20.71
N ALA A 95 5.63 -3.16 -21.25
CA ALA A 95 4.69 -3.83 -22.15
C ALA A 95 3.38 -4.19 -21.40
N LYS A 96 3.48 -4.60 -20.14
CA LYS A 96 2.33 -4.91 -19.28
C LYS A 96 1.49 -3.66 -18.96
N TRP A 97 2.13 -2.52 -18.73
CA TRP A 97 1.44 -1.24 -18.58
C TRP A 97 0.65 -0.85 -19.84
N GLN A 98 1.23 -1.02 -21.03
CA GLN A 98 0.53 -0.78 -22.29
C GLN A 98 -0.70 -1.68 -22.45
N GLN A 99 -0.57 -2.96 -22.06
CA GLN A 99 -1.69 -3.91 -22.11
C GLN A 99 -2.76 -3.61 -21.05
N LEU A 100 -2.41 -3.06 -19.89
CA LEU A 100 -3.34 -2.67 -18.83
C LEU A 100 -4.08 -1.35 -19.17
N GLN A 101 -3.50 -0.49 -20.01
CA GLN A 101 -4.02 0.85 -20.32
C GLN A 101 -5.51 0.87 -20.70
N PRO A 102 -6.06 -0.05 -21.53
CA PRO A 102 -7.48 -0.05 -21.87
C PRO A 102 -8.42 -0.29 -20.69
N LYS A 103 -7.92 -0.84 -19.57
CA LYS A 103 -8.67 -1.06 -18.35
C LYS A 103 -8.67 0.16 -17.42
N ILE A 104 -7.71 1.07 -17.57
CA ILE A 104 -7.58 2.23 -16.71
C ILE A 104 -8.63 3.27 -17.08
N LEU A 105 -9.65 3.43 -16.22
CA LEU A 105 -10.67 4.48 -16.35
C LEU A 105 -10.03 5.84 -16.14
N THR A 106 -9.23 5.94 -15.07
CA THR A 106 -8.59 7.21 -14.69
C THR A 106 -7.36 6.99 -13.82
N VAL A 107 -6.47 7.99 -13.87
CA VAL A 107 -5.30 8.10 -12.99
C VAL A 107 -5.48 9.35 -12.15
N THR A 108 -5.81 9.20 -10.89
CA THR A 108 -6.06 10.33 -9.98
C THR A 108 -4.79 10.83 -9.30
N LYS A 109 -4.83 12.05 -8.77
CA LYS A 109 -3.71 12.64 -8.03
C LYS A 109 -3.52 11.99 -6.66
N GLY A 110 -4.62 11.63 -5.99
CA GLY A 110 -4.65 11.10 -4.63
C GLY A 110 -5.51 9.85 -4.49
N TRP A 111 -5.34 9.15 -3.37
CA TRP A 111 -6.07 7.91 -3.09
C TRP A 111 -7.57 8.13 -3.01
N TRP A 112 -8.02 9.19 -2.29
CA TRP A 112 -9.44 9.42 -2.06
C TRP A 112 -10.20 9.74 -3.36
N ASP A 113 -9.56 10.46 -4.29
CA ASP A 113 -10.17 10.79 -5.57
C ASP A 113 -10.50 9.51 -6.38
N ALA A 114 -9.63 8.50 -6.34
CA ALA A 114 -9.90 7.22 -7.00
C ALA A 114 -10.94 6.39 -6.22
N TYR A 115 -10.85 6.39 -4.89
CA TYR A 115 -11.73 5.58 -4.06
C TYR A 115 -13.19 6.08 -4.11
N SER A 116 -13.40 7.40 -4.15
CA SER A 116 -14.75 7.99 -4.30
C SER A 116 -15.40 7.60 -5.63
N LEU A 117 -14.67 7.63 -6.75
CA LEU A 117 -15.18 7.18 -8.04
C LEU A 117 -15.63 5.71 -8.02
N PHE A 118 -14.88 4.86 -7.32
CA PHE A 118 -15.28 3.47 -7.13
C PHE A 118 -16.56 3.35 -6.29
N LEU A 119 -16.67 4.10 -5.19
CA LEU A 119 -17.89 4.10 -4.35
C LEU A 119 -19.11 4.64 -5.10
N GLU A 120 -18.93 5.59 -6.00
CA GLU A 120 -19.96 6.15 -6.89
C GLU A 120 -20.33 5.18 -8.03
N GLY A 121 -19.54 4.11 -8.23
CA GLY A 121 -19.79 3.08 -9.24
C GLY A 121 -19.27 3.41 -10.63
N GLU A 122 -18.40 4.40 -10.76
CA GLU A 122 -17.74 4.76 -12.03
C GLU A 122 -16.62 3.78 -12.40
N ALA A 123 -15.99 3.17 -11.41
CA ALA A 123 -14.97 2.12 -11.59
C ALA A 123 -15.43 0.80 -10.97
N ASP A 124 -15.10 -0.31 -11.62
CA ASP A 124 -15.40 -1.66 -11.11
C ASP A 124 -14.42 -2.09 -10.02
N MET A 125 -13.19 -1.62 -10.10
CA MET A 125 -12.14 -1.88 -9.11
C MET A 125 -11.33 -0.60 -8.86
N VAL A 126 -10.79 -0.48 -7.64
CA VAL A 126 -9.91 0.62 -7.27
C VAL A 126 -8.65 0.10 -6.60
N LEU A 127 -7.51 0.70 -6.94
CA LEU A 127 -6.26 0.44 -6.22
C LEU A 127 -6.34 1.01 -4.80
N SER A 128 -6.22 0.14 -3.81
CA SER A 128 -6.24 0.44 -2.39
C SER A 128 -5.44 -0.61 -1.62
N TYR A 129 -6.00 -1.16 -0.53
CA TYR A 129 -5.32 -2.10 0.35
C TYR A 129 -6.15 -3.34 0.63
N THR A 130 -5.49 -4.45 0.97
CA THR A 130 -6.18 -5.67 1.44
C THR A 130 -7.01 -5.41 2.69
N THR A 131 -6.71 -4.37 3.44
CA THR A 131 -7.40 -3.96 4.68
C THR A 131 -8.58 -3.01 4.45
N SER A 132 -8.75 -2.45 3.25
CA SER A 132 -9.83 -1.51 2.95
C SER A 132 -11.24 -2.05 3.25
N PRO A 133 -11.56 -3.34 3.04
CA PRO A 133 -12.87 -3.87 3.39
C PRO A 133 -13.21 -3.76 4.89
N ALA A 134 -12.21 -3.76 5.78
CA ALA A 134 -12.44 -3.62 7.22
C ALA A 134 -13.14 -2.30 7.59
N TYR A 135 -12.82 -1.21 6.89
CA TYR A 135 -13.52 0.08 7.07
C TYR A 135 -15.03 -0.08 6.83
N HIS A 136 -15.40 -0.67 5.71
CA HIS A 136 -16.81 -0.83 5.34
C HIS A 136 -17.55 -1.76 6.31
N ILE A 137 -16.88 -2.83 6.75
CA ILE A 137 -17.48 -3.78 7.71
C ILE A 137 -17.70 -3.10 9.07
N ILE A 138 -16.68 -2.43 9.60
CA ILE A 138 -16.68 -1.90 10.98
C ILE A 138 -17.41 -0.57 11.07
N ALA A 139 -17.13 0.37 10.16
CA ALA A 139 -17.65 1.74 10.23
C ALA A 139 -19.00 1.91 9.54
N GLU A 140 -19.27 1.13 8.48
CA GLU A 140 -20.49 1.29 7.67
C GLU A 140 -21.46 0.10 7.76
N ASN A 141 -21.05 -0.99 8.45
CA ASN A 141 -21.82 -2.25 8.51
C ASN A 141 -22.15 -2.81 7.11
N LYS A 142 -21.22 -2.69 6.17
CA LYS A 142 -21.29 -3.18 4.79
C LYS A 142 -20.26 -4.29 4.57
N ASN A 143 -20.67 -5.40 3.99
CA ASN A 143 -19.82 -6.56 3.75
C ASN A 143 -19.70 -6.93 2.27
N ASN A 144 -20.09 -6.03 1.38
CA ASN A 144 -20.05 -6.23 -0.06
C ASN A 144 -18.75 -5.74 -0.73
N TYR A 145 -17.79 -5.22 0.03
CA TYR A 145 -16.48 -4.85 -0.50
C TYR A 145 -15.44 -5.88 -0.13
N ALA A 146 -14.60 -6.26 -1.10
CA ALA A 146 -13.52 -7.22 -0.91
C ALA A 146 -12.26 -6.78 -1.67
N ALA A 147 -11.11 -7.28 -1.25
CA ALA A 147 -9.87 -7.15 -1.98
C ALA A 147 -9.65 -8.37 -2.89
N ALA A 148 -9.20 -8.16 -4.11
CA ALA A 148 -8.82 -9.25 -5.00
C ALA A 148 -7.48 -9.85 -4.53
N ASP A 149 -7.44 -11.18 -4.40
CA ASP A 149 -6.23 -11.94 -4.06
C ASP A 149 -5.51 -12.34 -5.35
N PHE A 150 -4.36 -11.74 -5.61
CA PHE A 150 -3.61 -12.00 -6.83
C PHE A 150 -2.53 -13.07 -6.59
N ALA A 151 -2.55 -14.09 -7.43
CA ALA A 151 -1.71 -15.27 -7.30
C ALA A 151 -0.20 -14.99 -7.35
N GLU A 152 0.22 -13.90 -7.99
CA GLU A 152 1.63 -13.46 -8.01
C GLU A 152 2.12 -13.02 -6.61
N GLY A 153 1.20 -12.68 -5.71
CA GLY A 153 1.46 -12.03 -4.43
C GLY A 153 1.25 -10.52 -4.49
N HIS A 154 1.45 -9.83 -3.38
CA HIS A 154 1.14 -8.41 -3.25
C HIS A 154 2.35 -7.61 -2.75
N TYR A 155 2.41 -6.33 -3.11
CA TYR A 155 3.45 -5.42 -2.65
C TYR A 155 3.09 -4.85 -1.27
N VAL A 156 4.05 -4.88 -0.35
CA VAL A 156 3.87 -4.39 1.04
C VAL A 156 3.99 -2.87 1.06
N GLN A 157 3.10 -2.23 1.79
CA GLN A 157 3.27 -0.86 2.27
C GLN A 157 3.60 -0.90 3.76
N ILE A 158 4.57 -0.08 4.19
CA ILE A 158 4.93 0.12 5.59
C ILE A 158 4.99 1.62 5.83
N GLU A 159 4.23 2.11 6.80
CA GLU A 159 4.29 3.51 7.20
C GLU A 159 5.35 3.71 8.28
N LEU A 160 6.10 4.79 8.13
CA LEU A 160 7.32 5.03 8.89
C LEU A 160 7.27 6.41 9.57
N ALA A 161 7.66 6.45 10.81
CA ALA A 161 7.91 7.69 11.55
C ALA A 161 9.42 7.90 11.74
N ALA A 162 9.86 9.15 11.79
CA ALA A 162 11.26 9.48 12.02
C ALA A 162 11.42 10.79 12.80
N MET A 163 12.50 10.90 13.53
CA MET A 163 12.87 12.12 14.27
C MET A 163 13.81 12.97 13.42
N LEU A 164 13.55 14.28 13.34
CA LEU A 164 14.46 15.22 12.70
C LEU A 164 15.68 15.49 13.59
N LYS A 165 16.86 15.62 12.98
CA LYS A 165 18.09 16.08 13.69
C LYS A 165 17.92 17.47 14.32
N SER A 166 17.10 18.32 13.68
CA SER A 166 16.79 19.68 14.16
C SER A 166 15.60 19.73 15.10
N ALA A 167 15.10 18.61 15.61
CA ALA A 167 13.97 18.60 16.53
C ALA A 167 14.28 19.47 17.77
N PRO A 168 13.44 20.45 18.12
CA PRO A 168 13.70 21.35 19.27
C PRO A 168 13.61 20.61 20.60
N GLN A 169 12.95 19.47 20.64
CA GLN A 169 12.79 18.61 21.81
C GLN A 169 13.07 17.13 21.44
N PRO A 170 14.32 16.75 21.22
CA PRO A 170 14.66 15.43 20.71
C PRO A 170 14.24 14.28 21.65
N GLU A 171 14.31 14.49 22.96
CA GLU A 171 13.87 13.49 23.94
C GLU A 171 12.36 13.26 23.89
N LEU A 172 11.56 14.32 23.73
CA LEU A 172 10.10 14.19 23.56
C LEU A 172 9.77 13.48 22.24
N ALA A 173 10.48 13.81 21.16
CA ALA A 173 10.31 13.12 19.87
C ALA A 173 10.64 11.63 20.00
N ARG A 174 11.70 11.25 20.69
CA ARG A 174 12.07 9.85 20.96
C ARG A 174 11.02 9.14 21.83
N GLN A 175 10.51 9.80 22.87
CA GLN A 175 9.43 9.27 23.69
C GLN A 175 8.17 9.03 22.87
N PHE A 176 7.82 9.95 21.96
CA PHE A 176 6.68 9.75 21.06
C PHE A 176 6.88 8.58 20.12
N LEU A 177 8.04 8.44 19.49
CA LEU A 177 8.35 7.25 18.67
C LEU A 177 8.26 5.96 19.50
N SER A 178 8.77 5.95 20.72
CA SER A 178 8.63 4.80 21.63
C SER A 178 7.16 4.49 21.95
N PHE A 179 6.34 5.53 22.18
CA PHE A 179 4.90 5.39 22.41
C PHE A 179 4.17 4.77 21.23
N MET A 180 4.59 5.05 19.98
CA MET A 180 3.98 4.47 18.78
C MET A 180 4.08 2.94 18.72
N HIS A 181 5.02 2.29 19.44
CA HIS A 181 5.11 0.84 19.57
C HIS A 181 4.39 0.27 20.80
N GLN A 182 3.80 1.13 21.63
CA GLN A 182 3.05 0.67 22.81
C GLN A 182 1.61 0.29 22.45
N GLN A 183 1.01 -0.57 23.28
CA GLN A 183 -0.35 -1.04 23.08
C GLN A 183 -1.38 0.08 22.95
N GLY A 184 -1.21 1.18 23.68
CA GLY A 184 -2.10 2.35 23.61
C GLY A 184 -2.20 2.96 22.21
N PHE A 185 -1.07 3.03 21.47
CA PHE A 185 -1.03 3.51 20.09
C PHE A 185 -1.45 2.41 19.10
N GLN A 186 -0.83 1.23 19.23
CA GLN A 186 -1.02 0.14 18.27
C GLN A 186 -2.46 -0.40 18.24
N SER A 187 -3.19 -0.33 19.36
CA SER A 187 -4.57 -0.81 19.43
C SER A 187 -5.58 0.04 18.66
N VAL A 188 -5.26 1.29 18.35
CA VAL A 188 -6.16 2.17 17.60
C VAL A 188 -5.90 2.15 16.09
N ILE A 189 -4.73 1.71 15.65
CA ILE A 189 -4.35 1.62 14.23
C ILE A 189 -5.43 0.94 13.38
N PRO A 190 -5.95 -0.26 13.75
CA PRO A 190 -6.92 -0.98 12.91
C PRO A 190 -8.21 -0.22 12.64
N THR A 191 -8.62 0.71 13.53
CA THR A 191 -9.89 1.43 13.43
C THR A 191 -9.74 2.92 13.14
N THR A 192 -8.52 3.44 13.07
CA THR A 192 -8.26 4.85 12.74
C THR A 192 -7.48 5.01 11.44
N ASN A 193 -6.54 4.11 11.14
CA ASN A 193 -5.78 4.11 9.91
C ASN A 193 -6.12 2.92 8.98
N TRP A 194 -6.90 1.97 9.46
CA TRP A 194 -7.37 0.80 8.70
C TRP A 194 -6.22 -0.04 8.15
N MET A 195 -5.14 -0.16 8.93
CA MET A 195 -3.93 -0.89 8.60
C MET A 195 -3.63 -1.94 9.68
N TYR A 196 -2.69 -2.83 9.41
CA TYR A 196 -2.20 -3.78 10.41
C TYR A 196 -1.22 -3.09 11.37
N PRO A 197 -1.34 -3.30 12.70
CA PRO A 197 -0.34 -2.86 13.66
C PRO A 197 0.98 -3.62 13.47
N VAL A 198 2.11 -2.98 13.80
CA VAL A 198 3.43 -3.61 13.72
C VAL A 198 3.78 -4.46 14.94
N THR A 199 3.02 -4.32 16.03
CA THR A 199 3.18 -5.14 17.25
C THR A 199 1.98 -6.05 17.43
N LYS A 200 2.15 -7.15 18.21
CA LYS A 200 1.07 -8.08 18.49
C LYS A 200 -0.10 -7.38 19.19
N THR A 201 -1.19 -7.20 18.49
CA THR A 201 -2.38 -6.48 18.92
C THR A 201 -3.62 -7.28 18.51
N LYS A 202 -4.65 -7.29 19.37
CA LYS A 202 -5.94 -7.91 19.01
C LYS A 202 -6.59 -7.08 17.90
N LEU A 203 -6.86 -7.69 16.77
CA LEU A 203 -7.58 -7.06 15.67
C LEU A 203 -9.11 -7.10 15.91
N PRO A 204 -9.85 -6.10 15.43
CA PRO A 204 -11.32 -6.14 15.37
C PRO A 204 -11.82 -7.24 14.44
N GLU A 205 -13.05 -7.73 14.65
CA GLU A 205 -13.66 -8.79 13.81
C GLU A 205 -13.70 -8.47 12.31
N GLY A 206 -13.81 -7.21 11.93
CA GLY A 206 -13.75 -6.79 10.52
C GLY A 206 -12.42 -7.06 9.81
N PHE A 207 -11.38 -7.45 10.54
CA PHE A 207 -10.10 -7.90 9.98
C PHE A 207 -10.06 -9.42 9.76
N ASP A 208 -11.03 -10.15 10.30
CA ASP A 208 -11.13 -11.59 10.11
C ASP A 208 -11.51 -11.89 8.66
N GLY A 209 -10.80 -12.79 8.03
CA GLY A 209 -11.06 -13.20 6.65
C GLY A 209 -10.58 -12.22 5.56
N LEU A 210 -9.88 -11.13 5.92
CA LEU A 210 -9.21 -10.29 4.92
C LEU A 210 -8.14 -11.07 4.18
N VAL A 211 -7.93 -10.72 2.90
CA VAL A 211 -6.92 -11.35 2.05
C VAL A 211 -5.55 -11.28 2.71
N GLN A 212 -4.93 -12.44 2.84
CA GLN A 212 -3.54 -12.61 3.28
C GLN A 212 -2.74 -13.19 2.11
N PRO A 213 -2.00 -12.36 1.36
CA PRO A 213 -1.29 -12.81 0.18
C PRO A 213 -0.28 -13.92 0.50
N ALA A 214 -0.22 -14.93 -0.35
CA ALA A 214 0.72 -16.04 -0.20
C ALA A 214 2.19 -15.62 -0.40
N LYS A 215 2.41 -14.49 -1.09
CA LYS A 215 3.74 -13.94 -1.36
C LYS A 215 3.75 -12.43 -1.19
N SER A 216 4.81 -11.93 -0.56
CA SER A 216 5.04 -10.51 -0.31
C SER A 216 6.17 -10.00 -1.19
N PHE A 217 5.98 -8.82 -1.80
CA PHE A 217 7.03 -8.09 -2.51
C PHE A 217 7.41 -6.82 -1.75
N LEU A 218 8.69 -6.55 -1.70
CA LEU A 218 9.24 -5.30 -1.17
C LEU A 218 10.64 -5.11 -1.73
N PHE A 219 10.85 -4.08 -2.54
CA PHE A 219 12.20 -3.69 -2.94
C PHE A 219 12.97 -3.07 -1.78
N SER A 220 14.27 -3.23 -1.78
CA SER A 220 15.12 -2.49 -0.84
C SER A 220 15.00 -0.97 -1.08
N PRO A 221 15.15 -0.15 -0.03
CA PRO A 221 15.11 1.30 -0.17
C PRO A 221 16.11 1.85 -1.20
N ASP A 222 17.32 1.27 -1.24
CA ASP A 222 18.37 1.68 -2.18
C ASP A 222 18.01 1.35 -3.63
N GLU A 223 17.39 0.22 -3.87
CA GLU A 223 16.92 -0.18 -5.19
C GLU A 223 15.84 0.76 -5.70
N VAL A 224 14.88 1.13 -4.85
CA VAL A 224 13.84 2.12 -5.17
C VAL A 224 14.48 3.48 -5.44
N ALA A 225 15.38 3.97 -4.57
CA ALA A 225 16.04 5.26 -4.75
C ALA A 225 16.81 5.34 -6.06
N LYS A 226 17.49 4.25 -6.45
CA LYS A 226 18.27 4.15 -7.69
C LYS A 226 17.39 4.18 -8.94
N ASN A 227 16.25 3.50 -8.92
CA ASN A 227 15.50 3.17 -10.13
C ASN A 227 14.18 3.92 -10.29
N GLN A 228 13.61 4.47 -9.21
CA GLN A 228 12.25 5.05 -9.20
C GLN A 228 12.02 6.07 -10.33
N LYS A 229 12.98 6.95 -10.59
CA LYS A 229 12.85 7.96 -11.67
C LYS A 229 12.74 7.32 -13.05
N ASN A 230 13.53 6.28 -13.31
CA ASN A 230 13.51 5.56 -14.57
C ASN A 230 12.20 4.77 -14.72
N TRP A 231 11.75 4.08 -13.67
CA TRP A 231 10.49 3.35 -13.66
C TRP A 231 9.27 4.25 -13.85
N ILE A 232 9.27 5.45 -13.24
CA ILE A 232 8.22 6.46 -13.48
C ILE A 232 8.25 6.94 -14.93
N SER A 233 9.43 7.20 -15.51
CA SER A 233 9.56 7.60 -16.91
C SER A 233 9.07 6.52 -17.87
N GLU A 234 9.38 5.27 -17.61
CA GLU A 234 8.90 4.10 -18.34
C GLU A 234 7.36 4.01 -18.29
N TRP A 235 6.78 4.15 -17.10
CA TRP A 235 5.32 4.16 -16.92
C TRP A 235 4.67 5.31 -17.71
N VAL A 236 5.20 6.54 -17.64
CA VAL A 236 4.67 7.69 -18.40
C VAL A 236 4.73 7.46 -19.91
N GLN A 237 5.76 6.79 -20.42
CA GLN A 237 5.87 6.47 -21.85
C GLN A 237 4.89 5.37 -22.26
N SER A 238 4.64 4.41 -21.38
CA SER A 238 3.72 3.29 -21.61
C SER A 238 2.24 3.69 -21.53
N SER A 239 1.95 4.85 -20.91
CA SER A 239 0.59 5.37 -20.69
C SER A 239 0.14 6.37 -21.78
N LYS A 240 0.93 6.50 -22.86
CA LYS A 240 0.60 7.33 -24.05
C LYS A 240 0.00 6.46 -25.14
#